data_4071859e02f0e47ab0b7c89f7a4b90e5
#
_entry.id   4071859e02f0e47ab0b7c89f7a4b90e5
#
_cell.length_a   1.000
_cell.length_b   1.000
_cell.length_c   1.000
_cell.angle_alpha   90.00
_cell.angle_beta   90.00
_cell.angle_gamma   90.00
#
_symmetry.space_group_name_H-M   'P 1'
#
loop_
_entity.id
_entity.type
_entity.pdbx_description
1 polymer ?
#
loop_
_entity_poly.entity_id
_entity_poly.type
_entity_poly.pdbx_seq_one_letter_code
_entity_poly.pdbx_strand_id
1 'polypeptide(L)'
;MKATPPIPDSAPVVRLGQVLDLNAAGPLANELLAVRGRNVDVDASAVERLGAQCLQVLLSARRTWDADGAEFSVVSPSSEFTSTLALLGAPIDQHFNSRELSA
;
A
#
# COMPACT_ATOMS: atom_id res chain seq x y z
N MET A 1 -5.75 -7.36 34.85
CA MET A 1 -4.62 -7.37 34.01
C MET A 1 -4.80 -6.35 32.96
N LYS A 2 -3.80 -5.93 32.43
CA LYS A 2 -3.91 -4.93 31.47
C LYS A 2 -3.25 -5.33 30.18
N ALA A 3 -3.93 -5.10 29.15
CA ALA A 3 -3.39 -5.41 27.84
C ALA A 3 -2.16 -4.57 27.61
N THR A 4 -1.20 -5.16 26.96
CA THR A 4 -0.06 -4.40 26.50
C THR A 4 -0.55 -3.40 25.47
N PRO A 5 -0.29 -2.12 25.69
CA PRO A 5 -0.72 -1.16 24.69
C PRO A 5 0.04 -1.39 23.38
N PRO A 6 -0.58 -1.12 22.27
CA PRO A 6 0.13 -1.21 21.01
C PRO A 6 1.27 -0.21 20.98
N ILE A 7 2.27 -0.50 20.20
CA ILE A 7 3.35 0.44 19.96
C ILE A 7 2.76 1.66 19.29
N PRO A 8 2.89 2.85 19.90
CA PRO A 8 2.13 4.01 19.43
C PRO A 8 2.39 4.39 17.98
N ASP A 9 3.60 4.16 17.49
CA ASP A 9 3.96 4.52 16.14
C ASP A 9 3.93 3.36 15.16
N SER A 10 3.40 2.21 15.60
CA SER A 10 3.19 1.09 14.69
C SER A 10 2.09 1.42 13.70
N ALA A 11 2.41 1.33 12.43
CA ALA A 11 1.42 1.54 11.39
C ALA A 11 0.66 0.24 11.13
N PRO A 12 -0.64 0.31 10.84
CA PRO A 12 -1.32 -0.87 10.34
C PRO A 12 -0.69 -1.31 9.02
N VAL A 13 -0.75 -2.61 8.76
CA VAL A 13 -0.19 -3.20 7.54
C VAL A 13 -1.34 -3.70 6.69
N VAL A 14 -1.41 -3.23 5.46
CA VAL A 14 -2.35 -3.76 4.46
C VAL A 14 -1.54 -4.63 3.52
N ARG A 15 -1.84 -5.92 3.50
CA ARG A 15 -1.13 -6.86 2.64
C ARG A 15 -1.85 -7.01 1.32
N LEU A 16 -1.15 -6.71 0.25
CA LEU A 16 -1.72 -6.86 -1.09
C LEU A 16 -1.69 -8.34 -1.49
N GLY A 17 -2.74 -8.77 -2.19
CA GLY A 17 -2.80 -10.13 -2.68
C GLY A 17 -1.90 -10.35 -3.89
N GLN A 18 -1.85 -11.59 -4.35
CA GLN A 18 -0.99 -11.96 -5.47
C GLN A 18 -1.47 -11.37 -6.79
N VAL A 19 -2.79 -11.33 -6.99
CA VAL A 19 -3.36 -10.87 -8.24
C VAL A 19 -4.27 -9.68 -7.97
N LEU A 20 -3.84 -8.52 -8.41
CA LEU A 20 -4.57 -7.28 -8.22
C LEU A 20 -5.25 -6.91 -9.52
N ASP A 21 -6.31 -7.65 -9.83
CA ASP A 21 -7.11 -7.44 -11.03
C ASP A 21 -8.29 -6.51 -10.73
N LEU A 22 -9.18 -6.39 -11.70
CA LEU A 22 -10.36 -5.54 -11.56
C LEU A 22 -11.21 -5.90 -10.34
N ASN A 23 -11.33 -7.19 -10.05
CA ASN A 23 -12.14 -7.64 -8.93
C ASN A 23 -11.52 -7.30 -7.57
N ALA A 24 -10.23 -7.07 -7.54
CA ALA A 24 -9.54 -6.74 -6.29
C ALA A 24 -9.62 -5.26 -5.94
N ALA A 25 -10.00 -4.40 -6.88
CA ALA A 25 -9.94 -2.95 -6.68
C ALA A 25 -10.88 -2.46 -5.59
N GLY A 26 -12.13 -2.93 -5.59
CA GLY A 26 -13.10 -2.53 -4.59
C GLY A 26 -12.70 -2.95 -3.18
N PRO A 27 -12.41 -4.23 -2.97
CA PRO A 27 -11.95 -4.67 -1.65
C PRO A 27 -10.69 -3.95 -1.18
N LEU A 28 -9.75 -3.67 -2.08
CA LEU A 28 -8.55 -2.93 -1.71
C LEU A 28 -8.88 -1.53 -1.24
N ALA A 29 -9.75 -0.84 -1.96
CA ALA A 29 -10.17 0.50 -1.57
C ALA A 29 -10.81 0.49 -0.18
N ASN A 30 -11.66 -0.50 0.08
CA ASN A 30 -12.32 -0.63 1.38
C ASN A 30 -11.34 -0.90 2.50
N GLU A 31 -10.34 -1.75 2.26
CA GLU A 31 -9.31 -2.01 3.25
C GLU A 31 -8.54 -0.76 3.60
N LEU A 32 -8.18 0.02 2.60
CA LEU A 32 -7.43 1.25 2.82
C LEU A 32 -8.28 2.27 3.56
N LEU A 33 -9.55 2.43 3.18
CA LEU A 33 -10.42 3.36 3.87
C LEU A 33 -10.59 3.03 5.34
N ALA A 34 -10.56 1.75 5.68
CA ALA A 34 -10.70 1.32 7.07
C ALA A 34 -9.54 1.80 7.95
N VAL A 35 -8.40 2.12 7.38
CA VAL A 35 -7.23 2.61 8.13
C VAL A 35 -6.89 4.05 7.79
N ARG A 36 -7.81 4.77 7.17
CA ARG A 36 -7.58 6.16 6.83
C ARG A 36 -7.37 7.02 8.08
N GLY A 37 -6.50 8.01 7.96
CA GLY A 37 -6.17 8.91 9.07
C GLY A 37 -4.99 8.43 9.90
N ARG A 38 -4.42 7.28 9.56
CA ARG A 38 -3.27 6.72 10.26
C ARG A 38 -2.17 6.44 9.23
N ASN A 39 -0.93 6.51 9.67
CA ASN A 39 0.16 6.02 8.83
C ASN A 39 -0.12 4.56 8.48
N VAL A 40 0.17 4.17 7.25
CA VAL A 40 -0.11 2.81 6.79
C VAL A 40 1.09 2.27 6.03
N ASP A 41 1.40 1.01 6.26
CA ASP A 41 2.38 0.27 5.48
C ASP A 41 1.63 -0.68 4.55
N VAL A 42 1.87 -0.56 3.27
CA VAL A 42 1.25 -1.43 2.26
C VAL A 42 2.30 -2.44 1.83
N ASP A 43 2.07 -3.69 2.20
CA ASP A 43 3.01 -4.78 1.91
C ASP A 43 2.72 -5.33 0.52
N ALA A 44 3.63 -5.11 -0.40
CA ALA A 44 3.49 -5.53 -1.79
C ALA A 44 4.38 -6.73 -2.14
N SER A 45 4.84 -7.46 -1.14
CA SER A 45 5.79 -8.55 -1.36
C SER A 45 5.19 -9.74 -2.10
N ALA A 46 3.90 -9.96 -1.99
CA ALA A 46 3.24 -11.10 -2.63
C ALA A 46 2.72 -10.79 -4.03
N VAL A 47 2.81 -9.57 -4.49
CA VAL A 47 2.16 -9.16 -5.74
C VAL A 47 2.85 -9.82 -6.93
N GLU A 48 2.08 -10.53 -7.74
CA GLU A 48 2.53 -11.15 -8.98
C GLU A 48 1.93 -10.46 -10.20
N ARG A 49 0.76 -9.83 -10.03
CA ARG A 49 0.10 -9.07 -11.09
C ARG A 49 -0.54 -7.83 -10.53
N LEU A 50 -0.35 -6.73 -11.23
CA LEU A 50 -0.96 -5.46 -10.84
C LEU A 50 -1.66 -4.87 -12.05
N GLY A 51 -2.97 -4.78 -11.98
CA GLY A 51 -3.75 -4.15 -13.04
C GLY A 51 -3.90 -2.65 -12.80
N ALA A 52 -4.30 -1.96 -13.85
CA ALA A 52 -4.41 -0.51 -13.83
C ALA A 52 -5.42 0.00 -12.81
N GLN A 53 -6.51 -0.75 -12.57
CA GLN A 53 -7.54 -0.33 -11.62
C GLN A 53 -7.00 -0.30 -10.19
N CYS A 54 -6.28 -1.33 -9.80
CA CYS A 54 -5.68 -1.36 -8.46
C CYS A 54 -4.58 -0.31 -8.34
N LEU A 55 -3.83 -0.05 -9.40
CA LEU A 55 -2.86 1.03 -9.39
C LEU A 55 -3.55 2.37 -9.14
N GLN A 56 -4.68 2.62 -9.80
CA GLN A 56 -5.43 3.86 -9.57
C GLN A 56 -5.89 3.98 -8.12
N VAL A 57 -6.32 2.88 -7.52
CA VAL A 57 -6.70 2.88 -6.10
C VAL A 57 -5.50 3.28 -5.24
N LEU A 58 -4.34 2.70 -5.50
CA LEU A 58 -3.14 3.00 -4.71
C LEU A 58 -2.70 4.46 -4.87
N LEU A 59 -2.73 4.97 -6.09
CA LEU A 59 -2.34 6.36 -6.33
C LEU A 59 -3.33 7.34 -5.68
N SER A 60 -4.61 7.03 -5.75
CA SER A 60 -5.63 7.85 -5.09
C SER A 60 -5.45 7.83 -3.58
N ALA A 61 -5.15 6.65 -3.02
CA ALA A 61 -4.92 6.52 -1.60
C ALA A 61 -3.71 7.34 -1.17
N ARG A 62 -2.63 7.30 -1.93
CA ARG A 62 -1.45 8.09 -1.61
C ARG A 62 -1.79 9.57 -1.51
N ARG A 63 -2.58 10.07 -2.45
CA ARG A 63 -2.99 11.48 -2.42
C ARG A 63 -3.86 11.79 -1.21
N THR A 64 -4.76 10.87 -0.86
CA THR A 64 -5.62 11.03 0.30
C THR A 64 -4.78 11.10 1.58
N TRP A 65 -3.81 10.20 1.72
CA TRP A 65 -2.95 10.19 2.88
C TRP A 65 -2.13 11.47 2.98
N ASP A 66 -1.59 11.94 1.85
CA ASP A 66 -0.86 13.20 1.83
C ASP A 66 -1.75 14.36 2.31
N ALA A 67 -2.99 14.41 1.85
CA ALA A 67 -3.93 15.45 2.24
C ALA A 67 -4.27 15.38 3.73
N ASP A 68 -4.30 14.18 4.28
CA ASP A 68 -4.59 13.97 5.70
C ASP A 68 -3.37 14.19 6.60
N GLY A 69 -2.19 14.44 6.01
CA GLY A 69 -0.98 14.58 6.79
C GLY A 69 -0.45 13.28 7.35
N ALA A 70 -0.84 12.15 6.78
CA ALA A 70 -0.42 10.83 7.21
C ALA A 70 0.49 10.19 6.17
N GLU A 71 1.26 9.20 6.59
CA GLU A 71 2.23 8.54 5.73
C GLU A 71 1.66 7.30 5.09
N PHE A 72 1.87 7.18 3.79
CA PHE A 72 1.47 5.98 3.03
C PHE A 72 2.76 5.41 2.44
N SER A 73 3.18 4.25 2.94
CA SER A 73 4.44 3.64 2.53
C SER A 73 4.19 2.28 1.91
N VAL A 74 4.87 2.01 0.81
CA VAL A 74 4.87 0.66 0.22
C VAL A 74 6.10 -0.05 0.73
N VAL A 75 5.91 -1.22 1.33
CA VAL A 75 7.01 -1.97 1.93
C VAL A 75 7.23 -3.26 1.19
N SER A 76 8.47 -3.64 1.06
CA SER A 76 8.91 -4.90 0.44
C SER A 76 8.27 -5.16 -0.93
N PRO A 77 8.28 -4.20 -1.84
CA PRO A 77 7.62 -4.42 -3.12
C PRO A 77 8.28 -5.55 -3.89
N SER A 78 7.44 -6.42 -4.49
CA SER A 78 7.95 -7.48 -5.34
C SER A 78 8.52 -6.88 -6.63
N SER A 79 9.36 -7.65 -7.33
CA SER A 79 9.89 -7.20 -8.61
C SER A 79 8.78 -7.02 -9.63
N GLU A 80 7.75 -7.86 -9.59
CA GLU A 80 6.60 -7.71 -10.47
C GLU A 80 5.85 -6.43 -10.20
N PHE A 81 5.71 -6.04 -8.94
CA PHE A 81 5.05 -4.81 -8.57
C PHE A 81 5.82 -3.61 -9.13
N THR A 82 7.12 -3.53 -8.86
CA THR A 82 7.92 -2.40 -9.30
C THR A 82 8.04 -2.33 -10.82
N SER A 83 8.20 -3.49 -11.47
CA SER A 83 8.28 -3.52 -12.94
C SER A 83 6.99 -3.05 -13.59
N THR A 84 5.86 -3.47 -13.05
CA THR A 84 4.56 -3.07 -13.60
C THR A 84 4.32 -1.58 -13.40
N LEU A 85 4.69 -1.04 -12.24
CA LEU A 85 4.57 0.40 -12.02
C LEU A 85 5.37 1.17 -13.05
N ALA A 86 6.59 0.74 -13.33
CA ALA A 86 7.42 1.41 -14.32
C ALA A 86 6.79 1.35 -15.71
N LEU A 87 6.24 0.18 -16.07
CA LEU A 87 5.58 0.00 -17.36
C LEU A 87 4.35 0.87 -17.49
N LEU A 88 3.63 1.09 -16.39
CA LEU A 88 2.43 1.92 -16.41
C LEU A 88 2.73 3.41 -16.22
N GLY A 89 4.01 3.78 -16.20
CA GLY A 89 4.41 5.17 -16.10
C GLY A 89 4.39 5.73 -14.68
N ALA A 90 4.39 4.87 -13.67
CA ALA A 90 4.33 5.29 -12.28
C ALA A 90 5.45 4.66 -11.45
N PRO A 91 6.73 5.00 -11.73
CA PRO A 91 7.83 4.39 -10.97
C PRO A 91 7.65 4.60 -9.47
N ILE A 92 7.98 3.56 -8.72
CA ILE A 92 7.66 3.53 -7.30
C ILE A 92 8.34 4.65 -6.51
N ASP A 93 9.58 4.96 -6.84
CA ASP A 93 10.32 5.97 -6.09
C ASP A 93 9.86 7.39 -6.38
N GLN A 94 9.02 7.59 -7.40
CA GLN A 94 8.44 8.89 -7.72
C GLN A 94 7.03 9.05 -7.18
N HIS A 95 6.31 7.94 -6.97
CA HIS A 95 4.90 7.97 -6.64
C HIS A 95 4.58 7.42 -5.27
N PHE A 96 5.47 6.66 -4.68
CA PHE A 96 5.25 6.06 -3.37
C PHE A 96 6.52 6.15 -2.53
N ASN A 97 6.36 6.30 -1.23
CA ASN A 97 7.44 6.03 -0.31
C ASN A 97 7.60 4.52 -0.24
N SER A 98 8.81 4.04 -0.42
CA SER A 98 9.01 2.61 -0.44
C SER A 98 10.19 2.23 0.45
N ARG A 99 10.08 1.10 1.11
CA ARG A 99 11.16 0.56 1.92
C ARG A 99 10.99 -0.93 2.09
N GLU A 100 12.09 -1.58 2.46
CA GLU A 100 12.04 -2.99 2.79
C GLU A 100 11.64 -3.16 4.23
N LEU A 101 10.87 -4.21 4.51
CA LEU A 101 10.59 -4.57 5.88
C LEU A 101 11.85 -5.10 6.52
N SER A 102 12.14 -4.63 7.71
CA SER A 102 13.27 -5.15 8.46
C SER A 102 13.00 -6.57 8.89
N ALA A 103 13.99 -7.40 8.75
CA ALA A 103 13.88 -8.78 9.16
C ALA A 103 13.93 -8.87 10.69
#